data_2b8b325bc26bc581999436e7dbc2e4e6
#
_entry.id   2b8b325bc26bc581999436e7dbc2e4e6
#
_cell.length_a   1.000
_cell.length_b   1.000
_cell.length_c   1.000
_cell.angle_alpha   90.00
_cell.angle_beta   90.00
_cell.angle_gamma   90.00
#
_symmetry.space_group_name_H-M   'P 1'
#
loop_
_entity.id
_entity.type
_entity.pdbx_description
1 polymer ?
#
loop_
_entity_poly.entity_id
_entity_poly.type
_entity_poly.pdbx_seq_one_letter_code
_entity_poly.pdbx_strand_id
1 'polypeptide(L)'
;PISGGIIQKLVEEGQIISSGVSSVSWGTPLAEIADMSRIFIIADVDETDIGEIREEQKVEVTADAFYGKIFKGKVLRISPKGVVENSITIFKVKIEILGQGKNVLKPMMSSNVDIVTNKVKSTLYVSRQAIRLSEGKSFAVIINNELPEEIEIKTGIRTPLYIEVLTGLMADQKVIIGDWEKLIKEAKESKNKGSALKKILWMVRSK
;
A
#
# COMPACT_ATOMS: atom_id res chain seq x y z
N PRO A 1 36.10 9.45 18.22
CA PRO A 1 35.89 8.00 18.15
C PRO A 1 34.49 7.72 17.61
N ILE A 2 34.38 6.81 16.64
CA ILE A 2 33.10 6.35 16.09
C ILE A 2 32.88 4.96 16.69
N SER A 3 31.72 4.76 17.33
CA SER A 3 31.30 3.43 17.81
C SER A 3 30.36 2.82 16.77
N GLY A 4 30.64 1.59 16.35
CA GLY A 4 29.80 0.91 15.35
C GLY A 4 30.27 -0.51 15.10
N GLY A 5 29.51 -1.24 14.28
CA GLY A 5 29.90 -2.55 13.77
C GLY A 5 30.62 -2.45 12.44
N ILE A 6 31.60 -3.30 12.21
CA ILE A 6 32.24 -3.44 10.89
C ILE A 6 31.23 -4.12 9.97
N ILE A 7 30.83 -3.45 8.90
CA ILE A 7 29.87 -3.97 7.91
C ILE A 7 30.57 -4.59 6.71
N GLN A 8 31.78 -4.11 6.40
CA GLN A 8 32.60 -4.65 5.30
C GLN A 8 34.08 -4.50 5.61
N LYS A 9 34.85 -5.55 5.37
CA LYS A 9 36.32 -5.56 5.34
C LYS A 9 36.75 -5.37 3.88
N LEU A 10 37.59 -4.37 3.61
CA LEU A 10 37.95 -3.95 2.25
C LEU A 10 39.34 -4.38 1.82
N VAL A 11 40.10 -4.97 2.73
CA VAL A 11 41.49 -5.41 2.50
C VAL A 11 41.69 -6.84 2.99
N GLU A 12 42.63 -7.55 2.36
CA GLU A 12 43.03 -8.89 2.76
C GLU A 12 44.41 -8.90 3.41
N GLU A 13 44.71 -9.94 4.14
CA GLU A 13 46.00 -10.14 4.77
C GLU A 13 47.11 -10.26 3.71
N GLY A 14 48.20 -9.52 3.88
CA GLY A 14 49.30 -9.47 2.89
C GLY A 14 49.11 -8.45 1.75
N GLN A 15 47.98 -7.76 1.68
CA GLN A 15 47.75 -6.71 0.68
C GLN A 15 48.55 -5.47 0.99
N ILE A 16 49.22 -4.87 -0.04
CA ILE A 16 49.92 -3.59 0.07
C ILE A 16 48.88 -2.46 0.15
N ILE A 17 48.94 -1.65 1.19
CA ILE A 17 48.08 -0.51 1.41
C ILE A 17 48.85 0.81 1.28
N SER A 18 48.20 1.86 0.76
CA SER A 18 48.74 3.19 0.69
C SER A 18 48.37 3.98 1.94
N SER A 19 49.36 4.70 2.51
CA SER A 19 49.13 5.62 3.63
C SER A 19 48.38 6.87 3.16
N GLY A 20 47.36 7.30 3.92
CA GLY A 20 46.60 8.54 3.67
C GLY A 20 47.25 9.82 4.20
N VAL A 21 48.55 9.77 4.57
CA VAL A 21 49.24 10.88 5.22
C VAL A 21 49.77 11.92 4.22
N SER A 22 49.86 11.60 2.92
CA SER A 22 50.27 12.56 1.90
C SER A 22 49.08 13.34 1.34
N SER A 23 49.22 14.64 1.21
CA SER A 23 48.21 15.61 0.78
C SER A 23 47.63 15.38 -0.64
N VAL A 24 48.10 14.38 -1.35
CA VAL A 24 47.80 14.14 -2.77
C VAL A 24 47.01 12.80 -2.98
N SER A 25 46.90 11.94 -1.97
CA SER A 25 46.24 10.63 -2.13
C SER A 25 45.39 10.30 -0.91
N TRP A 26 44.15 9.93 -1.20
CA TRP A 26 43.28 9.25 -0.23
C TRP A 26 43.88 7.86 0.04
N GLY A 27 44.18 7.53 1.29
CA GLY A 27 44.70 6.21 1.64
C GLY A 27 43.74 5.07 1.27
N THR A 28 44.25 3.84 1.30
CA THR A 28 43.45 2.66 1.05
C THR A 28 42.40 2.48 2.18
N PRO A 29 41.10 2.48 1.89
CA PRO A 29 40.08 2.21 2.90
C PRO A 29 40.21 0.74 3.41
N LEU A 30 40.28 0.56 4.72
CA LEU A 30 40.51 -0.74 5.34
C LEU A 30 39.20 -1.49 5.67
N ALA A 31 38.23 -0.76 6.19
CA ALA A 31 36.93 -1.31 6.59
C ALA A 31 35.85 -0.22 6.56
N GLU A 32 34.61 -0.64 6.39
CA GLU A 32 33.43 0.20 6.53
C GLU A 32 32.78 -0.07 7.88
N ILE A 33 32.54 1.00 8.65
CA ILE A 33 31.94 0.94 9.97
C ILE A 33 30.62 1.70 9.94
N ALA A 34 29.55 1.07 10.42
CA ALA A 34 28.26 1.71 10.56
C ALA A 34 27.68 1.58 11.96
N ASP A 35 26.93 2.60 12.39
CA ASP A 35 26.11 2.50 13.59
C ASP A 35 24.85 1.70 13.30
N MET A 36 24.78 0.50 13.85
CA MET A 36 23.66 -0.43 13.67
C MET A 36 22.54 -0.23 14.69
N SER A 37 22.63 0.76 15.57
CA SER A 37 21.61 1.05 16.58
C SER A 37 20.28 1.54 15.96
N ARG A 38 20.37 2.12 14.75
CA ARG A 38 19.22 2.63 14.00
C ARG A 38 19.30 2.17 12.55
N ILE A 39 18.26 1.49 12.10
CA ILE A 39 18.11 1.05 10.70
C ILE A 39 17.09 1.94 10.01
N PHE A 40 17.44 2.40 8.83
CA PHE A 40 16.60 3.22 7.99
C PHE A 40 16.37 2.54 6.64
N ILE A 41 15.19 2.74 6.10
CA ILE A 41 14.86 2.38 4.72
C ILE A 41 14.70 3.69 3.95
N ILE A 42 15.24 3.73 2.75
CA ILE A 42 14.98 4.80 1.78
C ILE A 42 13.99 4.20 0.77
N ALA A 43 12.75 4.66 0.85
CA ALA A 43 11.72 4.26 -0.09
C ALA A 43 11.62 5.29 -1.22
N ASP A 44 11.46 4.80 -2.44
CA ASP A 44 11.22 5.62 -3.61
C ASP A 44 9.71 5.72 -3.83
N VAL A 45 9.17 6.94 -3.77
CA VAL A 45 7.74 7.22 -3.87
C VAL A 45 7.49 8.09 -5.10
N ASP A 46 6.51 7.71 -5.89
CA ASP A 46 6.10 8.45 -7.08
C ASP A 46 5.54 9.84 -6.74
N GLU A 47 5.72 10.80 -7.65
CA GLU A 47 5.20 12.16 -7.52
C GLU A 47 3.69 12.20 -7.32
N THR A 48 2.95 11.24 -7.88
CA THR A 48 1.49 11.16 -7.73
C THR A 48 1.05 10.84 -6.30
N ASP A 49 1.87 10.10 -5.55
CA ASP A 49 1.51 9.59 -4.22
C ASP A 49 2.13 10.42 -3.08
N ILE A 50 3.20 11.17 -3.36
CA ILE A 50 3.94 11.92 -2.32
C ILE A 50 3.07 12.94 -1.59
N GLY A 51 2.04 13.47 -2.27
CA GLY A 51 1.09 14.43 -1.70
C GLY A 51 0.31 13.91 -0.48
N GLU A 52 0.14 12.60 -0.34
CA GLU A 52 -0.57 11.96 0.76
C GLU A 52 0.33 11.57 1.92
N ILE A 53 1.66 11.61 1.74
CA ILE A 53 2.63 11.19 2.74
C ILE A 53 2.97 12.35 3.67
N ARG A 54 3.05 12.05 4.96
CA ARG A 54 3.43 12.98 6.03
C ARG A 54 4.45 12.31 6.95
N GLU A 55 5.26 13.13 7.61
CA GLU A 55 6.14 12.66 8.68
C GLU A 55 5.34 12.01 9.81
N GLU A 56 5.96 11.10 10.54
CA GLU A 56 5.39 10.31 11.65
C GLU A 56 4.28 9.31 11.24
N GLN A 57 3.90 9.20 9.95
CA GLN A 57 2.98 8.16 9.50
C GLN A 57 3.54 6.76 9.78
N LYS A 58 2.64 5.84 10.13
CA LYS A 58 2.97 4.44 10.38
C LYS A 58 3.27 3.74 9.07
N VAL A 59 4.28 2.89 9.12
CA VAL A 59 4.76 2.12 7.98
C VAL A 59 4.83 0.65 8.37
N GLU A 60 4.34 -0.20 7.48
CA GLU A 60 4.53 -1.63 7.51
C GLU A 60 5.60 -2.00 6.47
N VAL A 61 6.59 -2.77 6.91
CA VAL A 61 7.72 -3.15 6.08
C VAL A 61 7.80 -4.66 5.99
N THR A 62 7.91 -5.17 4.79
CA THR A 62 8.21 -6.57 4.50
C THR A 62 9.55 -6.66 3.80
N ALA A 63 10.38 -7.62 4.18
CA ALA A 63 11.67 -7.84 3.57
C ALA A 63 11.70 -9.25 2.93
N ASP A 64 12.22 -9.34 1.72
CA ASP A 64 12.24 -10.59 0.96
C ASP A 64 12.97 -11.71 1.71
N ALA A 65 14.01 -11.34 2.49
CA ALA A 65 14.74 -12.28 3.33
C ALA A 65 13.94 -12.87 4.50
N PHE A 66 12.77 -12.29 4.84
CA PHE A 66 11.96 -12.69 6.00
C PHE A 66 10.49 -12.83 5.62
N TYR A 67 10.21 -13.81 4.77
CA TYR A 67 8.85 -14.07 4.27
C TYR A 67 7.83 -14.18 5.40
N GLY A 68 6.70 -13.48 5.24
CA GLY A 68 5.58 -13.47 6.20
C GLY A 68 5.82 -12.67 7.48
N LYS A 69 6.97 -11.99 7.64
CA LYS A 69 7.22 -11.11 8.77
C LYS A 69 6.98 -9.64 8.38
N ILE A 70 6.18 -8.96 9.19
CA ILE A 70 5.92 -7.53 9.05
C ILE A 70 6.69 -6.79 10.14
N PHE A 71 7.53 -5.85 9.73
CA PHE A 71 8.26 -4.95 10.62
C PHE A 71 7.55 -3.61 10.66
N LYS A 72 7.53 -2.99 11.83
CA LYS A 72 6.92 -1.67 12.00
C LYS A 72 7.97 -0.58 11.79
N GLY A 73 7.57 0.46 11.11
CA GLY A 73 8.36 1.66 10.90
C GLY A 73 7.52 2.91 11.02
N LYS A 74 8.18 4.04 10.87
CA LYS A 74 7.55 5.35 10.73
C LYS A 74 8.30 6.20 9.72
N VAL A 75 7.58 7.06 9.02
CA VAL A 75 8.16 8.08 8.15
C VAL A 75 8.93 9.07 9.03
N LEU A 76 10.23 9.16 8.79
CA LEU A 76 11.09 10.08 9.53
C LEU A 76 11.25 11.42 8.80
N ARG A 77 11.42 11.36 7.48
CA ARG A 77 11.64 12.56 6.66
C ARG A 77 11.30 12.27 5.20
N ILE A 78 10.76 13.27 4.52
CA ILE A 78 10.52 13.28 3.08
C ILE A 78 11.56 14.20 2.43
N SER A 79 12.20 13.75 1.35
CA SER A 79 13.12 14.61 0.58
C SER A 79 12.35 15.79 -0.02
N PRO A 80 12.80 17.03 0.17
CA PRO A 80 12.15 18.19 -0.44
C PRO A 80 12.38 18.27 -1.95
N LYS A 81 13.31 17.47 -2.49
CA LYS A 81 13.67 17.46 -3.91
C LYS A 81 13.37 16.10 -4.52
N GLY A 82 12.57 16.09 -5.60
CA GLY A 82 12.41 14.92 -6.45
C GLY A 82 13.65 14.64 -7.29
N VAL A 83 13.83 13.40 -7.66
CA VAL A 83 14.91 12.91 -8.54
C VAL A 83 14.25 12.20 -9.71
N VAL A 84 14.71 12.46 -10.92
CA VAL A 84 14.21 11.75 -12.10
C VAL A 84 15.04 10.48 -12.28
N GLU A 85 14.41 9.33 -12.12
CA GLU A 85 14.98 8.01 -12.38
C GLU A 85 14.11 7.27 -13.40
N ASN A 86 14.71 6.74 -14.46
CA ASN A 86 13.99 6.03 -15.55
C ASN A 86 12.78 6.82 -16.13
N SER A 87 12.93 8.14 -16.30
CA SER A 87 11.88 9.05 -16.81
C SER A 87 10.66 9.22 -15.88
N ILE A 88 10.76 8.81 -14.63
CA ILE A 88 9.74 9.00 -13.60
C ILE A 88 10.32 9.89 -12.50
N THR A 89 9.54 10.85 -12.01
CA THR A 89 9.93 11.67 -10.86
C THR A 89 9.59 10.91 -9.58
N ILE A 90 10.63 10.63 -8.80
CA ILE A 90 10.50 9.98 -7.49
C ILE A 90 10.98 10.88 -6.36
N PHE A 91 10.39 10.71 -5.18
CA PHE A 91 10.82 11.35 -3.95
C PHE A 91 11.34 10.30 -2.98
N LYS A 92 12.53 10.56 -2.41
CA LYS A 92 13.11 9.64 -1.43
C LYS A 92 12.53 9.91 -0.04
N VAL A 93 11.86 8.90 0.51
CA VAL A 93 11.26 8.93 1.84
C VAL A 93 12.11 8.10 2.79
N LYS A 94 12.62 8.75 3.85
CA LYS A 94 13.40 8.08 4.89
C LYS A 94 12.47 7.54 5.96
N ILE A 95 12.53 6.23 6.20
CA ILE A 95 11.71 5.51 7.15
C ILE A 95 12.60 4.93 8.24
N GLU A 96 12.25 5.15 9.49
CA GLU A 96 12.91 4.54 10.64
C GLU A 96 12.21 3.24 11.01
N ILE A 97 12.98 2.17 11.12
CA ILE A 97 12.48 0.86 11.60
C ILE A 97 12.37 0.91 13.12
N LEU A 98 11.26 0.38 13.63
CA LEU A 98 10.94 0.34 15.06
C LEU A 98 11.01 -1.09 15.62
N GLY A 99 11.22 -1.19 16.93
CA GLY A 99 11.16 -2.47 17.64
C GLY A 99 12.21 -3.49 17.21
N GLN A 100 11.82 -4.75 17.12
CA GLN A 100 12.73 -5.87 16.83
C GLN A 100 13.33 -5.84 15.41
N GLY A 101 12.72 -5.13 14.48
CA GLY A 101 13.23 -5.01 13.12
C GLY A 101 14.65 -4.44 13.05
N LYS A 102 15.01 -3.58 13.99
CA LYS A 102 16.36 -2.98 14.10
C LYS A 102 17.48 -4.02 14.23
N ASN A 103 17.20 -5.15 14.87
CA ASN A 103 18.19 -6.20 15.14
C ASN A 103 18.19 -7.29 14.07
N VAL A 104 17.18 -7.32 13.22
CA VAL A 104 16.96 -8.39 12.24
C VAL A 104 17.30 -7.94 10.83
N LEU A 105 16.87 -6.74 10.45
CA LEU A 105 17.16 -6.17 9.14
C LEU A 105 18.61 -5.73 9.04
N LYS A 106 19.21 -5.95 7.89
CA LYS A 106 20.61 -5.57 7.62
C LYS A 106 20.68 -4.56 6.48
N PRO A 107 21.71 -3.73 6.42
CA PRO A 107 21.96 -2.86 5.27
C PRO A 107 21.93 -3.64 3.95
N MET A 108 21.50 -2.99 2.88
CA MET A 108 21.39 -3.53 1.51
C MET A 108 20.35 -4.65 1.32
N MET A 109 19.48 -4.92 2.30
CA MET A 109 18.34 -5.81 2.09
C MET A 109 17.25 -5.10 1.27
N SER A 110 16.69 -5.82 0.30
CA SER A 110 15.48 -5.39 -0.41
C SER A 110 14.26 -5.51 0.49
N SER A 111 13.39 -4.52 0.41
CA SER A 111 12.18 -4.46 1.23
C SER A 111 11.05 -3.73 0.49
N ASN A 112 9.82 -4.16 0.74
CA ASN A 112 8.62 -3.46 0.31
C ASN A 112 8.04 -2.68 1.50
N VAL A 113 7.48 -1.52 1.21
CA VAL A 113 7.04 -0.56 2.21
C VAL A 113 5.61 -0.16 1.94
N ASP A 114 4.73 -0.38 2.91
CA ASP A 114 3.33 0.05 2.88
C ASP A 114 3.15 1.21 3.87
N ILE A 115 2.96 2.42 3.34
CA ILE A 115 2.75 3.62 4.15
C ILE A 115 1.26 3.80 4.37
N VAL A 116 0.83 3.84 5.63
CA VAL A 116 -0.57 4.04 5.99
C VAL A 116 -0.90 5.53 5.89
N THR A 117 -1.52 5.95 4.79
CA THR A 117 -1.90 7.36 4.56
C THR A 117 -3.16 7.72 5.33
N ASN A 118 -4.16 6.83 5.33
CA ASN A 118 -5.43 7.05 6.01
C ASN A 118 -5.89 5.79 6.75
N LYS A 119 -6.55 5.99 7.88
CA LYS A 119 -7.15 4.91 8.66
C LYS A 119 -8.51 5.32 9.19
N VAL A 120 -9.55 4.61 8.77
CA VAL A 120 -10.90 4.77 9.32
C VAL A 120 -11.22 3.57 10.20
N LYS A 121 -11.86 3.84 11.33
CA LYS A 121 -12.33 2.80 12.26
C LYS A 121 -13.83 2.67 12.14
N SER A 122 -14.32 1.43 12.15
CA SER A 122 -15.76 1.12 12.22
C SER A 122 -16.59 1.77 11.10
N THR A 123 -16.13 1.64 9.86
CA THR A 123 -16.85 2.12 8.69
C THR A 123 -17.46 0.97 7.91
N LEU A 124 -18.55 1.26 7.19
CA LEU A 124 -19.12 0.34 6.22
C LEU A 124 -18.28 0.39 4.94
N TYR A 125 -17.93 -0.75 4.39
CA TYR A 125 -17.20 -0.83 3.13
C TYR A 125 -17.77 -1.91 2.22
N VAL A 126 -17.63 -1.73 0.93
CA VAL A 126 -18.07 -2.68 -0.09
C VAL A 126 -16.95 -2.92 -1.10
N SER A 127 -16.99 -4.05 -1.80
CA SER A 127 -16.06 -4.31 -2.90
C SER A 127 -16.14 -3.19 -3.95
N ARG A 128 -15.01 -2.78 -4.48
CA ARG A 128 -14.94 -1.79 -5.57
C ARG A 128 -15.79 -2.20 -6.78
N GLN A 129 -15.90 -3.51 -7.05
CA GLN A 129 -16.67 -4.06 -8.14
C GLN A 129 -18.21 -3.94 -7.95
N ALA A 130 -18.66 -3.62 -6.73
CA ALA A 130 -20.06 -3.41 -6.41
C ALA A 130 -20.56 -1.99 -6.67
N ILE A 131 -19.64 -1.07 -7.02
CA ILE A 131 -19.95 0.34 -7.19
C ILE A 131 -19.80 0.75 -8.65
N ARG A 132 -20.82 1.44 -9.15
CA ARG A 132 -20.81 2.13 -10.44
C ARG A 132 -20.71 3.63 -10.25
N LEU A 133 -19.90 4.26 -11.09
CA LEU A 133 -19.87 5.71 -11.26
C LEU A 133 -20.69 6.09 -12.50
N SER A 134 -21.71 6.90 -12.31
CA SER A 134 -22.50 7.47 -13.41
C SER A 134 -22.77 8.94 -13.11
N GLU A 135 -22.49 9.82 -14.07
CA GLU A 135 -22.72 11.28 -13.96
C GLU A 135 -22.12 11.91 -12.68
N GLY A 136 -20.95 11.44 -12.25
CA GLY A 136 -20.27 11.92 -11.04
C GLY A 136 -20.85 11.41 -9.71
N LYS A 137 -21.86 10.56 -9.76
CA LYS A 137 -22.47 9.91 -8.59
C LYS A 137 -22.08 8.44 -8.50
N SER A 138 -22.05 7.93 -7.30
CA SER A 138 -21.78 6.51 -7.02
C SER A 138 -23.08 5.76 -6.73
N PHE A 139 -23.25 4.61 -7.36
CA PHE A 139 -24.41 3.76 -7.19
C PHE A 139 -24.02 2.34 -6.78
N ALA A 140 -24.85 1.70 -5.99
CA ALA A 140 -24.77 0.27 -5.69
C ALA A 140 -26.11 -0.38 -5.98
N VAL A 141 -26.09 -1.67 -6.31
CA VAL A 141 -27.31 -2.46 -6.50
C VAL A 141 -27.48 -3.42 -5.34
N ILE A 142 -28.59 -3.28 -4.64
CA ILE A 142 -29.00 -4.18 -3.56
C ILE A 142 -30.09 -5.13 -4.03
N ILE A 143 -30.32 -6.18 -3.25
CA ILE A 143 -31.49 -7.04 -3.41
C ILE A 143 -32.54 -6.62 -2.38
N ASN A 144 -33.63 -6.04 -2.84
CA ASN A 144 -34.78 -5.68 -2.03
C ASN A 144 -36.01 -6.49 -2.50
N ASN A 145 -36.61 -7.25 -1.59
CA ASN A 145 -37.76 -8.15 -1.91
C ASN A 145 -37.54 -9.01 -3.18
N GLU A 146 -36.35 -9.63 -3.25
CA GLU A 146 -35.90 -10.47 -4.38
C GLU A 146 -35.73 -9.75 -5.71
N LEU A 147 -35.81 -8.42 -5.74
CA LEU A 147 -35.57 -7.60 -6.92
C LEU A 147 -34.33 -6.74 -6.76
N PRO A 148 -33.53 -6.58 -7.84
CA PRO A 148 -32.39 -5.67 -7.81
C PRO A 148 -32.90 -4.21 -7.83
N GLU A 149 -32.43 -3.44 -6.88
CA GLU A 149 -32.71 -2.01 -6.73
C GLU A 149 -31.42 -1.21 -6.75
N GLU A 150 -31.32 -0.20 -7.61
CA GLU A 150 -30.18 0.71 -7.68
C GLU A 150 -30.37 1.83 -6.67
N ILE A 151 -29.38 2.02 -5.80
CA ILE A 151 -29.36 3.09 -4.81
C ILE A 151 -28.16 3.99 -4.97
N GLU A 152 -28.38 5.30 -4.83
CA GLU A 152 -27.30 6.29 -4.77
C GLU A 152 -26.60 6.19 -3.41
N ILE A 153 -25.28 6.13 -3.43
CA ILE A 153 -24.43 6.04 -2.23
C ILE A 153 -23.43 7.18 -2.22
N LYS A 154 -23.08 7.64 -1.03
CA LYS A 154 -21.91 8.51 -0.85
C LYS A 154 -20.73 7.68 -0.42
N THR A 155 -19.62 7.84 -1.13
CA THR A 155 -18.39 7.09 -0.87
C THR A 155 -17.36 7.98 -0.18
N GLY A 156 -16.54 7.37 0.67
CA GLY A 156 -15.38 7.99 1.31
C GLY A 156 -14.07 7.46 0.73
N ILE A 157 -13.21 6.94 1.60
CA ILE A 157 -11.89 6.42 1.23
C ILE A 157 -12.02 5.25 0.26
N ARG A 158 -11.13 5.25 -0.72
CA ARG A 158 -11.04 4.21 -1.76
C ARG A 158 -9.72 3.49 -1.65
N THR A 159 -9.77 2.17 -1.64
CA THR A 159 -8.60 1.30 -1.76
C THR A 159 -8.66 0.52 -3.08
N PRO A 160 -7.63 -0.20 -3.49
CA PRO A 160 -7.69 -1.05 -4.68
C PRO A 160 -8.82 -2.07 -4.67
N LEU A 161 -9.19 -2.61 -3.49
CA LEU A 161 -10.19 -3.69 -3.34
C LEU A 161 -11.54 -3.20 -2.81
N TYR A 162 -11.56 -2.18 -1.95
CA TYR A 162 -12.75 -1.76 -1.21
C TYR A 162 -12.96 -0.25 -1.30
N ILE A 163 -14.22 0.15 -1.16
CA ILE A 163 -14.63 1.56 -1.07
C ILE A 163 -15.46 1.72 0.20
N GLU A 164 -15.13 2.74 0.98
CA GLU A 164 -15.91 3.17 2.12
C GLU A 164 -17.25 3.73 1.70
N VAL A 165 -18.32 3.35 2.40
CA VAL A 165 -19.67 3.87 2.20
C VAL A 165 -20.05 4.73 3.40
N LEU A 166 -20.26 6.02 3.14
CA LEU A 166 -20.63 7.00 4.16
C LEU A 166 -22.15 7.01 4.38
N THR A 167 -22.93 6.90 3.31
CA THR A 167 -24.40 6.86 3.36
C THR A 167 -24.97 6.06 2.18
N GLY A 168 -26.18 5.56 2.34
CA GLY A 168 -26.95 4.87 1.30
C GLY A 168 -27.02 3.36 1.44
N LEU A 169 -26.16 2.73 2.28
CA LEU A 169 -26.22 1.31 2.60
C LEU A 169 -26.34 1.09 4.11
N MET A 170 -26.95 -0.01 4.49
CA MET A 170 -27.00 -0.49 5.88
C MET A 170 -26.04 -1.67 6.06
N ALA A 171 -25.61 -1.90 7.31
CA ALA A 171 -24.83 -3.09 7.65
C ALA A 171 -25.64 -4.36 7.29
N ASP A 172 -24.92 -5.41 6.87
CA ASP A 172 -25.48 -6.72 6.46
C ASP A 172 -26.38 -6.70 5.21
N GLN A 173 -26.50 -5.56 4.53
CA GLN A 173 -27.25 -5.47 3.29
C GLN A 173 -26.47 -6.15 2.15
N LYS A 174 -27.14 -7.03 1.40
CA LYS A 174 -26.52 -7.75 0.29
C LYS A 174 -26.41 -6.86 -0.93
N VAL A 175 -25.17 -6.67 -1.42
CA VAL A 175 -24.85 -5.86 -2.59
C VAL A 175 -24.44 -6.79 -3.73
N ILE A 176 -24.91 -6.52 -4.93
CA ILE A 176 -24.58 -7.29 -6.12
C ILE A 176 -23.19 -6.86 -6.63
N ILE A 177 -22.34 -7.86 -6.93
CA ILE A 177 -21.01 -7.66 -7.51
C ILE A 177 -21.05 -8.17 -8.95
N GLY A 178 -20.57 -7.38 -9.91
CA GLY A 178 -20.44 -7.77 -11.30
C GLY A 178 -21.36 -7.03 -12.27
N ASP A 179 -21.74 -7.67 -13.38
CA ASP A 179 -22.54 -7.07 -14.47
C ASP A 179 -24.03 -7.01 -14.12
N TRP A 180 -24.37 -6.10 -13.23
CA TRP A 180 -25.72 -5.88 -12.72
C TRP A 180 -26.61 -5.10 -13.69
N GLU A 181 -26.07 -4.45 -14.74
CA GLU A 181 -26.88 -3.84 -15.81
C GLU A 181 -27.74 -4.92 -16.50
N LYS A 182 -27.11 -6.06 -16.77
CA LYS A 182 -27.80 -7.23 -17.31
C LYS A 182 -28.87 -7.74 -16.34
N LEU A 183 -28.56 -7.82 -15.05
CA LEU A 183 -29.50 -8.28 -14.02
C LEU A 183 -30.68 -7.32 -13.85
N ILE A 184 -30.47 -6.02 -13.85
CA ILE A 184 -31.55 -5.04 -13.78
C ILE A 184 -32.43 -5.09 -15.03
N LYS A 185 -31.83 -5.24 -16.22
CA LYS A 185 -32.57 -5.34 -17.48
C LYS A 185 -33.43 -6.61 -17.50
N GLU A 186 -32.86 -7.74 -17.13
CA GLU A 186 -33.59 -9.01 -17.01
C GLU A 186 -34.69 -8.94 -15.96
N ALA A 187 -34.47 -8.30 -14.82
CA ALA A 187 -35.48 -8.09 -13.78
C ALA A 187 -36.66 -7.21 -14.25
N LYS A 188 -36.37 -6.14 -15.00
CA LYS A 188 -37.40 -5.27 -15.59
C LYS A 188 -38.23 -5.99 -16.66
N GLU A 189 -37.58 -6.78 -17.50
CA GLU A 189 -38.24 -7.58 -18.53
C GLU A 189 -39.11 -8.71 -17.92
N SER A 190 -38.68 -9.29 -16.80
CA SER A 190 -39.40 -10.36 -16.13
C SER A 190 -40.60 -9.88 -15.33
N LYS A 191 -40.55 -8.65 -14.81
CA LYS A 191 -41.69 -8.00 -14.17
C LYS A 191 -42.87 -7.84 -15.15
N ASN A 192 -42.54 -7.72 -16.44
CA ASN A 192 -43.54 -7.63 -17.53
C ASN A 192 -44.09 -9.00 -17.98
N LYS A 193 -43.48 -10.13 -17.60
CA LYS A 193 -43.82 -11.48 -18.06
C LYS A 193 -44.20 -12.47 -16.95
N GLY A 194 -44.32 -12.06 -15.70
CA GLY A 194 -44.86 -12.89 -14.59
C GLY A 194 -44.12 -14.19 -14.23
N SER A 195 -42.95 -14.49 -14.82
CA SER A 195 -42.38 -15.86 -14.76
C SER A 195 -40.88 -16.00 -14.37
N ALA A 196 -40.16 -14.94 -14.00
CA ALA A 196 -38.68 -15.01 -13.97
C ALA A 196 -37.99 -14.95 -12.59
N LEU A 197 -38.75 -14.95 -11.50
CA LEU A 197 -38.20 -14.90 -10.12
C LEU A 197 -37.28 -16.08 -9.78
N LYS A 198 -37.52 -17.26 -10.35
CA LYS A 198 -36.69 -18.47 -10.06
C LYS A 198 -35.29 -18.45 -10.67
N LYS A 199 -35.08 -17.74 -11.79
CA LYS A 199 -33.79 -17.71 -12.51
C LYS A 199 -32.76 -16.78 -11.86
N ILE A 200 -33.23 -15.67 -11.30
CA ILE A 200 -32.38 -14.67 -10.62
C ILE A 200 -31.82 -15.22 -9.30
N LEU A 201 -32.63 -15.95 -8.56
CA LEU A 201 -32.23 -16.60 -7.29
C LEU A 201 -31.13 -17.65 -7.48
N TRP A 202 -31.11 -18.32 -8.62
CA TRP A 202 -30.11 -19.34 -8.93
C TRP A 202 -28.74 -18.72 -9.25
N MET A 203 -28.69 -17.59 -9.96
CA MET A 203 -27.43 -16.90 -10.30
C MET A 203 -26.72 -16.26 -9.10
N VAL A 204 -27.47 -15.82 -8.09
CA VAL A 204 -26.90 -15.23 -6.86
C VAL A 204 -26.37 -16.30 -5.89
N ARG A 205 -26.82 -17.56 -6.02
CA ARG A 205 -26.45 -18.66 -5.13
C ARG A 205 -25.24 -19.49 -5.59
N SER A 206 -24.71 -19.24 -6.78
CA SER A 206 -23.66 -20.06 -7.41
C SER A 206 -22.27 -19.42 -7.47
N LYS A 207 -21.95 -18.47 -6.55
CA LYS A 207 -20.56 -18.01 -6.35
C LYS A 207 -20.26 -17.87 -4.88
#